data_ae361f8f22153b5e5142ca9833bacc01
#
_entry.id   ae361f8f22153b5e5142ca9833bacc01
#
_cell.length_a   1.000
_cell.length_b   1.000
_cell.length_c   1.000
_cell.angle_alpha   90.00
_cell.angle_beta   90.00
_cell.angle_gamma   90.00
#
_symmetry.space_group_name_H-M   'P 1'
#
loop_
_entity.id
_entity.type
_entity.pdbx_description
1 polymer ?
#
loop_
_entity_poly.entity_id
_entity_poly.type
_entity_poly.pdbx_seq_one_letter_code
_entity_poly.pdbx_strand_id
1 'polypeptide(L)'
;MNITIRIIFLTTLSVVIIGCNQSDDSPIPQLSFEESFQAQLIEAKPGSIIEVPAGIHHFKRSLSLNVPGVTIRGAGMDQSILSFSDQAQGAEGLLVTANDFVIEDLAIEDTVGDALKINESMNVTIRRVRTEWTNGPSPENGAYGIYPVQSQNILIEGSVAIGAADAGIYVGQSTQIIVRNSRAEYNVAGIEIENSTYADVYDNVATNNTGGVLVFDLPNLEIQGGQATRVFNNEIYRNNTENFAPEGAIVGNVPPGTGLLILANDNIEVFENQFWDNGNVNLMIYSYTLGGRTVEDPNYDPFPEQIYIHDNDFRGGGTSPRHRLLMAWHEIAQVNTPNVVWGGLSADESDSSRIVCLGQNPSVSFLNLKGGLSPNDVSYDSAPHQCVLPRLAPIELDSPGDD
;
A
#
# COMPACT_ATOMS: atom_id res chain seq x y z
N MET A 1 -109.30 38.22 20.23
CA MET A 1 -108.31 37.11 20.32
C MET A 1 -107.28 37.36 19.23
N ASN A 2 -106.26 38.09 19.58
CA ASN A 2 -105.26 38.56 18.62
C ASN A 2 -104.08 37.62 18.59
N ILE A 3 -103.77 37.07 17.40
CA ILE A 3 -102.58 36.24 17.16
C ILE A 3 -101.57 37.11 16.42
N THR A 4 -100.46 37.40 17.07
CA THR A 4 -99.33 38.11 16.49
C THR A 4 -98.34 37.13 15.92
N ILE A 5 -98.17 37.17 14.61
CA ILE A 5 -97.10 36.36 13.90
C ILE A 5 -95.77 37.12 13.92
N ARG A 6 -94.77 36.57 14.54
CA ARG A 6 -93.37 37.06 14.43
C ARG A 6 -92.69 36.41 13.29
N ILE A 7 -92.22 37.16 12.31
CA ILE A 7 -91.40 36.76 11.22
C ILE A 7 -89.94 36.83 11.69
N ILE A 8 -89.26 35.71 11.66
CA ILE A 8 -87.79 35.59 11.91
C ILE A 8 -87.08 35.69 10.59
N PHE A 9 -86.27 36.76 10.41
CA PHE A 9 -85.30 36.84 9.29
C PHE A 9 -84.05 36.02 9.59
N LEU A 10 -83.79 35.01 8.79
CA LEU A 10 -82.54 34.22 8.81
C LEU A 10 -81.57 34.94 7.87
N THR A 11 -80.50 35.55 8.39
CA THR A 11 -79.37 36.07 7.61
C THR A 11 -78.37 34.99 7.44
N THR A 12 -78.21 34.47 6.22
CA THR A 12 -77.17 33.56 5.85
C THR A 12 -75.84 34.31 5.67
N LEU A 13 -74.90 34.05 6.58
CA LEU A 13 -73.50 34.52 6.51
C LEU A 13 -72.71 33.59 5.56
N SER A 14 -72.45 34.10 4.38
CA SER A 14 -71.52 33.35 3.42
C SER A 14 -70.09 33.61 3.82
N VAL A 15 -69.44 32.57 4.38
CA VAL A 15 -68.02 32.61 4.62
C VAL A 15 -67.30 32.28 3.32
N VAL A 16 -66.66 33.26 2.72
CA VAL A 16 -65.71 33.04 1.59
C VAL A 16 -64.40 32.56 2.16
N ILE A 17 -64.10 31.25 2.01
CA ILE A 17 -62.75 30.67 2.30
C ILE A 17 -61.89 31.03 1.09
N ILE A 18 -61.05 32.06 1.22
CA ILE A 18 -59.93 32.29 0.30
C ILE A 18 -58.83 31.31 0.68
N GLY A 19 -58.75 30.17 -0.02
CA GLY A 19 -57.65 29.25 0.06
C GLY A 19 -56.42 29.89 -0.62
N CYS A 20 -55.49 30.40 0.17
CA CYS A 20 -54.13 30.68 -0.32
C CYS A 20 -53.44 29.32 -0.58
N ASN A 21 -53.52 28.83 -1.80
CA ASN A 21 -52.53 27.87 -2.31
C ASN A 21 -51.24 28.68 -2.58
N GLN A 22 -50.42 28.89 -1.57
CA GLN A 22 -49.00 29.11 -1.81
C GLN A 22 -48.40 27.73 -2.08
N SER A 23 -48.21 27.42 -3.34
CA SER A 23 -47.20 26.41 -3.75
C SER A 23 -45.85 26.98 -3.30
N ASP A 24 -45.29 26.43 -2.24
CA ASP A 24 -43.90 26.67 -1.85
C ASP A 24 -43.01 26.04 -2.94
N ASP A 25 -42.90 26.75 -4.06
CA ASP A 25 -41.90 26.47 -5.10
C ASP A 25 -40.50 26.94 -4.66
N SER A 26 -40.14 26.72 -3.39
CA SER A 26 -38.73 26.82 -2.98
C SER A 26 -37.99 25.71 -3.71
N PRO A 27 -36.97 26.02 -4.53
CA PRO A 27 -36.22 25.01 -5.19
C PRO A 27 -35.63 24.07 -4.10
N ILE A 28 -35.87 22.77 -4.23
CA ILE A 28 -35.24 21.76 -3.38
C ILE A 28 -33.74 22.05 -3.45
N PRO A 29 -33.06 22.28 -2.32
CA PRO A 29 -31.62 22.53 -2.34
C PRO A 29 -30.95 21.41 -3.08
N GLN A 30 -30.24 21.73 -4.16
CA GLN A 30 -29.46 20.75 -4.89
C GLN A 30 -28.27 20.43 -3.97
N LEU A 31 -28.16 19.16 -3.55
CA LEU A 31 -27.03 18.68 -2.75
C LEU A 31 -25.74 18.94 -3.52
N SER A 32 -24.67 19.31 -2.81
CA SER A 32 -23.34 19.36 -3.39
C SER A 32 -22.91 17.98 -3.85
N PHE A 33 -21.87 17.91 -4.68
CA PHE A 33 -21.30 16.61 -5.08
C PHE A 33 -20.92 15.79 -3.84
N GLU A 34 -20.24 16.43 -2.88
CA GLU A 34 -19.73 15.79 -1.66
C GLU A 34 -20.88 15.23 -0.79
N GLU A 35 -21.99 15.95 -0.68
CA GLU A 35 -23.17 15.48 0.07
C GLU A 35 -23.87 14.32 -0.65
N SER A 36 -23.86 14.32 -1.97
CA SER A 36 -24.51 13.28 -2.78
C SER A 36 -23.64 12.04 -3.02
N PHE A 37 -22.30 12.19 -2.97
CA PHE A 37 -21.39 11.13 -3.39
C PHE A 37 -21.47 9.87 -2.52
N GLN A 38 -21.52 10.03 -1.19
CA GLN A 38 -21.71 8.87 -0.32
C GLN A 38 -23.07 8.18 -0.56
N ALA A 39 -24.12 8.93 -0.86
CA ALA A 39 -25.42 8.35 -1.22
C ALA A 39 -25.31 7.57 -2.53
N GLN A 40 -24.59 8.09 -3.53
CA GLN A 40 -24.35 7.39 -4.79
C GLN A 40 -23.59 6.06 -4.58
N LEU A 41 -22.60 6.04 -3.67
CA LEU A 41 -21.85 4.82 -3.31
C LEU A 41 -22.75 3.78 -2.63
N ILE A 42 -23.67 4.23 -1.74
CA ILE A 42 -24.61 3.36 -1.03
C ILE A 42 -25.72 2.81 -1.97
N GLU A 43 -26.22 3.66 -2.86
CA GLU A 43 -27.34 3.34 -3.76
C GLU A 43 -26.87 2.74 -5.09
N ALA A 44 -25.56 2.58 -5.28
CA ALA A 44 -24.97 1.99 -6.47
C ALA A 44 -25.59 0.60 -6.74
N LYS A 45 -25.64 0.23 -8.00
CA LYS A 45 -26.03 -1.13 -8.42
C LYS A 45 -24.79 -1.87 -8.92
N PRO A 46 -24.73 -3.19 -8.80
CA PRO A 46 -23.67 -3.96 -9.43
C PRO A 46 -23.50 -3.58 -10.91
N GLY A 47 -22.26 -3.36 -11.34
CA GLY A 47 -21.93 -2.89 -12.69
C GLY A 47 -22.07 -1.37 -12.90
N SER A 48 -22.38 -0.57 -11.86
CA SER A 48 -22.46 0.89 -11.99
C SER A 48 -21.10 1.52 -12.17
N ILE A 49 -21.06 2.59 -12.98
CA ILE A 49 -19.93 3.51 -13.05
C ILE A 49 -20.34 4.80 -12.34
N ILE A 50 -19.59 5.19 -11.32
CA ILE A 50 -19.77 6.43 -10.56
C ILE A 50 -18.68 7.39 -10.99
N GLU A 51 -19.08 8.46 -11.70
CA GLU A 51 -18.13 9.44 -12.22
C GLU A 51 -17.82 10.50 -11.14
N VAL A 52 -16.53 10.77 -10.96
CA VAL A 52 -16.04 11.88 -10.14
C VAL A 52 -15.70 13.05 -11.06
N PRO A 53 -16.44 14.16 -11.02
CA PRO A 53 -16.17 15.31 -11.87
C PRO A 53 -14.75 15.87 -11.66
N ALA A 54 -14.23 16.57 -12.66
CA ALA A 54 -13.02 17.35 -12.47
C ALA A 54 -13.25 18.46 -11.42
N GLY A 55 -12.29 18.64 -10.53
CA GLY A 55 -12.32 19.59 -9.42
C GLY A 55 -11.76 19.00 -8.14
N ILE A 56 -11.66 19.83 -7.11
CA ILE A 56 -11.29 19.42 -5.76
C ILE A 56 -12.60 19.32 -4.95
N HIS A 57 -12.86 18.13 -4.45
CA HIS A 57 -14.06 17.81 -3.68
C HIS A 57 -13.68 17.55 -2.21
N HIS A 58 -14.18 18.36 -1.30
CA HIS A 58 -13.80 18.33 0.12
C HIS A 58 -14.75 17.47 0.95
N PHE A 59 -14.20 16.45 1.61
CA PHE A 59 -14.94 15.53 2.46
C PHE A 59 -14.58 15.71 3.93
N LYS A 60 -15.60 15.74 4.79
CA LYS A 60 -15.47 15.85 6.25
C LYS A 60 -15.57 14.52 6.97
N ARG A 61 -15.79 13.44 6.23
CA ARG A 61 -15.91 12.07 6.75
C ARG A 61 -15.42 11.06 5.74
N SER A 62 -15.05 9.88 6.22
CA SER A 62 -14.74 8.73 5.37
C SER A 62 -15.88 8.39 4.42
N LEU A 63 -15.52 7.91 3.25
CA LEU A 63 -16.43 7.34 2.26
C LEU A 63 -16.37 5.81 2.36
N SER A 64 -17.47 5.13 2.02
CA SER A 64 -17.50 3.67 2.01
C SER A 64 -18.30 3.11 0.84
N LEU A 65 -17.81 2.00 0.28
CA LEU A 65 -18.45 1.24 -0.79
C LEU A 65 -18.49 -0.25 -0.40
N ASN A 66 -19.67 -0.87 -0.45
CA ASN A 66 -19.86 -2.30 -0.21
C ASN A 66 -20.69 -3.00 -1.30
N VAL A 67 -20.89 -2.34 -2.44
CA VAL A 67 -21.64 -2.88 -3.59
C VAL A 67 -20.65 -3.45 -4.60
N PRO A 68 -20.76 -4.73 -4.97
CA PRO A 68 -19.83 -5.35 -5.90
C PRO A 68 -20.02 -4.86 -7.35
N GLY A 69 -18.97 -4.98 -8.16
CA GLY A 69 -18.98 -4.63 -9.57
C GLY A 69 -19.03 -3.13 -9.85
N VAL A 70 -18.70 -2.28 -8.88
CA VAL A 70 -18.74 -0.82 -9.07
C VAL A 70 -17.39 -0.31 -9.57
N THR A 71 -17.46 0.58 -10.56
CA THR A 71 -16.32 1.38 -11.01
C THR A 71 -16.47 2.82 -10.51
N ILE A 72 -15.45 3.34 -9.82
CA ILE A 72 -15.31 4.76 -9.52
C ILE A 72 -14.30 5.34 -10.50
N ARG A 73 -14.72 6.34 -11.29
CA ARG A 73 -13.87 6.91 -12.35
C ARG A 73 -13.80 8.42 -12.25
N GLY A 74 -12.60 8.96 -12.21
CA GLY A 74 -12.34 10.39 -12.32
C GLY A 74 -12.01 10.83 -13.75
N ALA A 75 -11.72 12.10 -13.92
CA ALA A 75 -11.23 12.69 -15.17
C ALA A 75 -9.71 12.62 -15.33
N GLY A 76 -8.99 12.17 -14.31
CA GLY A 76 -7.54 12.05 -14.22
C GLY A 76 -7.06 12.30 -12.80
N MET A 77 -5.92 11.70 -12.42
CA MET A 77 -5.39 11.82 -11.04
C MET A 77 -4.99 13.25 -10.64
N ASP A 78 -4.84 14.16 -11.61
CA ASP A 78 -4.56 15.57 -11.36
C ASP A 78 -5.78 16.47 -11.64
N GLN A 79 -6.93 15.87 -11.95
CA GLN A 79 -8.14 16.58 -12.33
C GLN A 79 -9.31 16.32 -11.36
N SER A 80 -9.52 15.09 -10.93
CA SER A 80 -10.57 14.70 -9.97
C SER A 80 -9.94 14.36 -8.64
N ILE A 81 -10.08 15.24 -7.65
CA ILE A 81 -9.40 15.14 -6.37
C ILE A 81 -10.43 15.02 -5.25
N LEU A 82 -10.37 13.90 -4.51
CA LEU A 82 -11.12 13.70 -3.27
C LEU A 82 -10.22 14.18 -2.12
N SER A 83 -10.45 15.40 -1.64
CA SER A 83 -9.65 16.01 -0.56
C SER A 83 -10.30 15.77 0.80
N PHE A 84 -9.51 15.24 1.72
CA PHE A 84 -9.91 14.98 3.11
C PHE A 84 -9.23 15.92 4.10
N SER A 85 -8.68 17.05 3.62
CA SER A 85 -8.03 18.07 4.47
C SER A 85 -8.90 18.59 5.61
N ASP A 86 -10.23 18.52 5.46
CA ASP A 86 -11.20 18.91 6.47
C ASP A 86 -11.86 17.71 7.19
N GLN A 87 -11.26 16.51 7.08
CA GLN A 87 -11.83 15.28 7.65
C GLN A 87 -11.93 15.36 9.17
N ALA A 88 -13.14 15.23 9.69
CA ALA A 88 -13.45 15.29 11.12
C ALA A 88 -14.03 13.98 11.66
N GLN A 89 -14.36 13.01 10.80
CA GLN A 89 -14.97 11.73 11.16
C GLN A 89 -14.46 10.60 10.28
N GLY A 90 -14.27 9.42 10.90
CA GLY A 90 -13.66 8.28 10.26
C GLY A 90 -12.13 8.42 10.19
N ALA A 91 -11.46 7.42 9.73
CA ALA A 91 -10.00 7.40 9.57
C ALA A 91 -9.61 7.30 8.10
N GLU A 92 -10.22 6.41 7.35
CA GLU A 92 -9.94 6.20 5.94
C GLU A 92 -10.50 7.33 5.06
N GLY A 93 -9.90 7.56 3.91
CA GLY A 93 -10.52 8.34 2.85
C GLY A 93 -11.67 7.57 2.21
N LEU A 94 -11.36 6.47 1.53
CA LEU A 94 -12.32 5.54 0.95
C LEU A 94 -12.07 4.12 1.45
N LEU A 95 -13.07 3.53 2.11
CA LEU A 95 -13.12 2.12 2.48
C LEU A 95 -13.96 1.33 1.48
N VAL A 96 -13.40 0.27 0.93
CA VAL A 96 -14.09 -0.66 0.03
C VAL A 96 -14.10 -2.06 0.65
N THR A 97 -15.27 -2.69 0.70
CA THR A 97 -15.47 -4.09 1.12
C THR A 97 -16.32 -4.82 0.08
N ALA A 98 -15.94 -4.71 -1.19
CA ALA A 98 -16.73 -5.19 -2.31
C ALA A 98 -15.85 -5.88 -3.36
N ASN A 99 -16.34 -6.99 -3.92
CA ASN A 99 -15.70 -7.69 -5.03
C ASN A 99 -15.88 -6.95 -6.35
N ASP A 100 -15.08 -7.30 -7.36
CA ASP A 100 -15.16 -6.78 -8.73
C ASP A 100 -15.09 -5.25 -8.78
N PHE A 101 -14.22 -4.67 -7.92
CA PHE A 101 -14.09 -3.23 -7.73
C PHE A 101 -13.03 -2.63 -8.66
N VAL A 102 -13.38 -1.53 -9.29
CA VAL A 102 -12.46 -0.73 -10.09
C VAL A 102 -12.44 0.71 -9.60
N ILE A 103 -11.24 1.28 -9.42
CA ILE A 103 -11.06 2.71 -9.19
C ILE A 103 -9.98 3.23 -10.13
N GLU A 104 -10.27 4.32 -10.83
CA GLU A 104 -9.35 4.84 -11.83
C GLU A 104 -9.44 6.36 -12.03
N ASP A 105 -8.31 6.95 -12.45
CA ASP A 105 -8.22 8.33 -12.94
C ASP A 105 -8.63 9.40 -11.91
N LEU A 106 -8.22 9.26 -10.66
CA LEU A 106 -8.49 10.25 -9.60
C LEU A 106 -7.40 10.31 -8.54
N ALA A 107 -7.46 11.31 -7.67
CA ALA A 107 -6.63 11.39 -6.47
C ALA A 107 -7.46 11.33 -5.18
N ILE A 108 -6.81 10.84 -4.09
CA ILE A 108 -7.29 10.90 -2.71
C ILE A 108 -6.19 11.58 -1.89
N GLU A 109 -6.52 12.72 -1.29
CA GLU A 109 -5.53 13.56 -0.63
C GLU A 109 -5.88 13.85 0.83
N ASP A 110 -4.83 13.97 1.67
CA ASP A 110 -4.85 14.51 3.03
C ASP A 110 -5.83 13.81 3.98
N THR A 111 -5.91 12.49 3.91
CA THR A 111 -6.72 11.69 4.82
C THR A 111 -6.12 11.63 6.23
N VAL A 112 -6.95 11.49 7.26
CA VAL A 112 -6.47 11.32 8.65
C VAL A 112 -5.79 9.97 8.85
N GLY A 113 -6.32 8.91 8.24
CA GLY A 113 -5.74 7.57 8.24
C GLY A 113 -5.49 7.08 6.82
N ASP A 114 -5.74 5.81 6.53
CA ASP A 114 -5.47 5.20 5.22
C ASP A 114 -6.22 5.92 4.09
N ALA A 115 -5.56 6.18 2.96
CA ALA A 115 -6.22 6.92 1.90
C ALA A 115 -7.25 6.05 1.14
N LEU A 116 -6.81 4.92 0.60
CA LEU A 116 -7.67 3.95 -0.10
C LEU A 116 -7.48 2.57 0.53
N LYS A 117 -8.43 2.15 1.34
CA LYS A 117 -8.44 0.82 1.96
C LYS A 117 -9.41 -0.10 1.26
N ILE A 118 -8.93 -1.29 0.87
CA ILE A 118 -9.75 -2.34 0.28
C ILE A 118 -9.56 -3.59 1.13
N ASN A 119 -10.65 -4.07 1.73
CA ASN A 119 -10.60 -5.16 2.69
C ASN A 119 -11.45 -6.35 2.22
N GLU A 120 -10.89 -7.57 2.32
CA GLU A 120 -11.60 -8.83 2.04
C GLU A 120 -12.32 -8.84 0.67
N SER A 121 -11.62 -8.39 -0.38
CA SER A 121 -12.20 -8.21 -1.71
C SER A 121 -11.50 -9.07 -2.77
N MET A 122 -12.24 -9.50 -3.77
CA MET A 122 -11.72 -10.21 -4.94
C MET A 122 -11.87 -9.36 -6.20
N ASN A 123 -10.97 -9.55 -7.18
CA ASN A 123 -10.98 -8.88 -8.47
C ASN A 123 -10.89 -7.34 -8.32
N VAL A 124 -9.80 -6.87 -7.74
CA VAL A 124 -9.57 -5.46 -7.44
C VAL A 124 -8.68 -4.83 -8.51
N THR A 125 -9.12 -3.76 -9.13
CA THR A 125 -8.31 -2.97 -10.07
C THR A 125 -8.18 -1.53 -9.61
N ILE A 126 -6.95 -1.09 -9.37
CA ILE A 126 -6.59 0.29 -9.02
C ILE A 126 -5.69 0.80 -10.14
N ARG A 127 -6.18 1.77 -10.92
CA ARG A 127 -5.49 2.21 -12.12
C ARG A 127 -5.39 3.72 -12.18
N ARG A 128 -4.16 4.25 -12.28
CA ARG A 128 -3.93 5.71 -12.36
C ARG A 128 -4.63 6.47 -11.23
N VAL A 129 -4.40 5.96 -10.00
CA VAL A 129 -4.87 6.60 -8.76
C VAL A 129 -3.67 7.22 -8.05
N ARG A 130 -3.80 8.45 -7.59
CA ARG A 130 -2.81 9.11 -6.75
C ARG A 130 -3.34 9.19 -5.32
N THR A 131 -2.52 8.78 -4.35
CA THR A 131 -2.74 9.03 -2.93
C THR A 131 -1.62 9.93 -2.43
N GLU A 132 -1.97 11.01 -1.71
CA GLU A 132 -0.97 11.99 -1.31
C GLU A 132 -1.34 12.71 -0.01
N TRP A 133 -0.33 12.91 0.84
CA TRP A 133 -0.37 13.89 1.93
C TRP A 133 0.42 15.12 1.50
N THR A 134 -0.30 16.18 1.15
CA THR A 134 0.24 17.37 0.44
C THR A 134 1.22 18.19 1.27
N ASN A 135 1.21 18.04 2.59
CA ASN A 135 2.16 18.69 3.50
C ASN A 135 3.53 17.99 3.58
N GLY A 136 3.71 16.88 2.84
CA GLY A 136 4.94 16.09 2.81
C GLY A 136 5.04 15.09 3.97
N PRO A 137 6.21 14.41 4.11
CA PRO A 137 6.43 13.38 5.11
C PRO A 137 6.20 13.85 6.55
N SER A 138 5.33 13.15 7.27
CA SER A 138 5.01 13.43 8.68
C SER A 138 4.53 12.17 9.39
N PRO A 139 4.91 11.94 10.67
CA PRO A 139 4.35 10.84 11.46
C PRO A 139 2.85 10.99 11.74
N GLU A 140 2.28 12.14 11.45
CA GLU A 140 0.85 12.44 11.61
C GLU A 140 0.04 12.08 10.36
N ASN A 141 0.69 11.75 9.25
CA ASN A 141 0.03 11.28 8.05
C ASN A 141 -0.60 9.90 8.28
N GLY A 142 -1.57 9.53 7.44
CA GLY A 142 -2.13 8.20 7.46
C GLY A 142 -1.08 7.14 7.12
N ALA A 143 -1.32 5.93 7.60
CA ALA A 143 -0.34 4.84 7.47
C ALA A 143 -0.16 4.41 6.01
N TYR A 144 -1.24 4.15 5.30
CA TYR A 144 -1.20 3.54 3.97
C TYR A 144 -1.86 4.41 2.90
N GLY A 145 -1.18 4.56 1.77
CA GLY A 145 -1.74 5.23 0.61
C GLY A 145 -2.73 4.33 -0.13
N ILE A 146 -2.24 3.35 -0.87
CA ILE A 146 -3.05 2.32 -1.54
C ILE A 146 -2.93 1.05 -0.73
N TYR A 147 -4.05 0.55 -0.18
CA TYR A 147 -4.06 -0.47 0.86
C TYR A 147 -5.07 -1.61 0.63
N PRO A 148 -4.84 -2.52 -0.31
CA PRO A 148 -5.53 -3.81 -0.33
C PRO A 148 -5.01 -4.73 0.78
N VAL A 149 -5.93 -5.32 1.55
CA VAL A 149 -5.61 -6.28 2.60
C VAL A 149 -6.62 -7.44 2.59
N GLN A 150 -6.15 -8.66 2.87
CA GLN A 150 -6.96 -9.88 2.87
C GLN A 150 -7.78 -10.05 1.57
N SER A 151 -7.16 -9.67 0.47
CA SER A 151 -7.81 -9.58 -0.85
C SER A 151 -7.13 -10.50 -1.88
N GLN A 152 -7.79 -10.74 -2.99
CA GLN A 152 -7.30 -11.64 -4.03
C GLN A 152 -7.50 -11.06 -5.42
N ASN A 153 -6.63 -11.44 -6.37
CA ASN A 153 -6.69 -11.02 -7.76
C ASN A 153 -6.63 -9.49 -7.90
N ILE A 154 -5.47 -8.92 -7.54
CA ILE A 154 -5.27 -7.49 -7.34
C ILE A 154 -4.36 -6.93 -8.44
N LEU A 155 -4.84 -5.91 -9.16
CA LEU A 155 -4.04 -5.10 -10.07
C LEU A 155 -3.90 -3.68 -9.55
N ILE A 156 -2.67 -3.24 -9.31
CA ILE A 156 -2.32 -1.83 -9.06
C ILE A 156 -1.41 -1.38 -10.21
N GLU A 157 -1.88 -0.42 -11.00
CA GLU A 157 -1.21 -0.05 -12.24
C GLU A 157 -1.20 1.45 -12.46
N GLY A 158 -0.05 2.02 -12.86
CA GLY A 158 0.08 3.42 -13.24
C GLY A 158 -0.27 4.41 -12.11
N SER A 159 -0.18 3.95 -10.86
CA SER A 159 -0.62 4.70 -9.69
C SER A 159 0.54 5.40 -8.99
N VAL A 160 0.24 6.40 -8.15
CA VAL A 160 1.23 7.21 -7.44
C VAL A 160 0.88 7.27 -5.97
N ALA A 161 1.87 7.06 -5.08
CA ALA A 161 1.66 7.15 -3.63
C ALA A 161 2.75 8.02 -2.97
N ILE A 162 2.34 9.06 -2.22
CA ILE A 162 3.22 10.08 -1.68
C ILE A 162 2.89 10.39 -0.23
N GLY A 163 3.89 10.32 0.65
CA GLY A 163 3.83 10.87 2.00
C GLY A 163 3.21 9.97 3.07
N ALA A 164 2.97 8.68 2.78
CA ALA A 164 2.43 7.73 3.76
C ALA A 164 3.40 7.48 4.93
N ALA A 165 2.85 7.46 6.16
CA ALA A 165 3.66 7.29 7.38
C ALA A 165 4.04 5.82 7.66
N ASP A 166 3.55 4.89 6.84
CA ASP A 166 3.95 3.49 6.80
C ASP A 166 4.29 3.11 5.35
N ALA A 167 3.34 2.73 4.51
CA ALA A 167 3.65 2.37 3.13
C ALA A 167 2.80 3.13 2.09
N GLY A 168 3.46 3.61 1.02
CA GLY A 168 2.77 4.27 -0.08
C GLY A 168 1.82 3.31 -0.81
N ILE A 169 2.34 2.17 -1.27
CA ILE A 169 1.57 1.07 -1.83
C ILE A 169 1.81 -0.15 -0.95
N TYR A 170 0.78 -0.57 -0.25
CA TYR A 170 0.80 -1.75 0.61
C TYR A 170 -0.17 -2.80 0.09
N VAL A 171 0.27 -4.05 0.01
CA VAL A 171 -0.61 -5.20 -0.21
C VAL A 171 -0.28 -6.25 0.84
N GLY A 172 -1.21 -6.49 1.75
CA GLY A 172 -0.99 -7.40 2.88
C GLY A 172 -1.98 -8.55 2.96
N GLN A 173 -1.50 -9.71 3.42
CA GLN A 173 -2.33 -10.89 3.67
C GLN A 173 -3.17 -11.30 2.45
N SER A 174 -2.63 -11.13 1.27
CA SER A 174 -3.34 -11.21 -0.01
C SER A 174 -2.67 -12.19 -0.98
N THR A 175 -3.33 -12.48 -2.09
CA THR A 175 -2.80 -13.42 -3.09
C THR A 175 -3.14 -13.01 -4.53
N GLN A 176 -2.36 -13.46 -5.52
CA GLN A 176 -2.49 -13.10 -6.93
C GLN A 176 -2.43 -11.58 -7.14
N ILE A 177 -1.23 -11.04 -7.03
CA ILE A 177 -0.99 -9.60 -6.95
C ILE A 177 -0.12 -9.14 -8.11
N ILE A 178 -0.50 -8.07 -8.78
CA ILE A 178 0.36 -7.33 -9.71
C ILE A 178 0.42 -5.87 -9.30
N VAL A 179 1.64 -5.37 -9.03
CA VAL A 179 1.92 -3.94 -8.85
C VAL A 179 2.89 -3.52 -9.94
N ARG A 180 2.46 -2.66 -10.86
CA ARG A 180 3.28 -2.27 -12.00
C ARG A 180 3.09 -0.83 -12.48
N ASN A 181 4.10 -0.32 -13.21
CA ASN A 181 4.08 1.01 -13.82
C ASN A 181 3.70 2.12 -12.82
N SER A 182 3.97 1.91 -11.54
CA SER A 182 3.56 2.77 -10.44
C SER A 182 4.76 3.49 -9.82
N ARG A 183 4.48 4.57 -9.08
CA ARG A 183 5.51 5.39 -8.43
C ARG A 183 5.19 5.57 -6.96
N ALA A 184 6.16 5.29 -6.11
CA ALA A 184 6.06 5.52 -4.67
C ALA A 184 7.23 6.39 -4.21
N GLU A 185 6.93 7.56 -3.60
CA GLU A 185 7.96 8.49 -3.16
C GLU A 185 7.58 9.24 -1.89
N TYR A 186 8.60 9.57 -1.10
CA TYR A 186 8.47 10.28 0.18
C TYR A 186 7.61 9.54 1.22
N ASN A 187 7.52 8.22 1.15
CA ASN A 187 6.87 7.37 2.15
C ASN A 187 7.91 6.77 3.10
N VAL A 188 7.49 6.12 4.16
CA VAL A 188 8.41 5.27 4.95
C VAL A 188 8.75 4.04 4.12
N ALA A 189 7.81 3.19 3.77
CA ALA A 189 8.00 2.18 2.74
C ALA A 189 7.41 2.66 1.40
N GLY A 190 8.15 2.52 0.30
CA GLY A 190 7.60 2.87 -1.00
C GLY A 190 6.52 1.88 -1.44
N ILE A 191 6.91 0.62 -1.66
CA ILE A 191 6.02 -0.50 -1.99
C ILE A 191 6.27 -1.60 -0.98
N GLU A 192 5.22 -2.14 -0.39
CA GLU A 192 5.28 -3.22 0.59
C GLU A 192 4.35 -4.37 0.23
N ILE A 193 4.89 -5.57 0.17
CA ILE A 193 4.17 -6.84 0.04
C ILE A 193 4.37 -7.60 1.35
N GLU A 194 3.31 -7.71 2.16
CA GLU A 194 3.40 -8.29 3.50
C GLU A 194 2.49 -9.51 3.65
N ASN A 195 3.03 -10.61 4.18
CA ASN A 195 2.27 -11.85 4.45
C ASN A 195 1.41 -12.30 3.26
N SER A 196 1.91 -12.11 2.06
CA SER A 196 1.17 -12.28 0.83
C SER A 196 1.84 -13.33 -0.07
N THR A 197 1.08 -13.89 -0.99
CA THR A 197 1.56 -14.94 -1.88
C THR A 197 1.30 -14.62 -3.34
N TYR A 198 2.18 -15.09 -4.23
CA TYR A 198 2.04 -14.93 -5.68
C TYR A 198 1.92 -13.46 -6.10
N ALA A 199 3.00 -12.71 -5.90
CA ALA A 199 3.06 -11.28 -6.24
C ALA A 199 4.10 -10.99 -7.33
N ASP A 200 3.74 -10.16 -8.30
CA ASP A 200 4.63 -9.55 -9.30
C ASP A 200 4.70 -8.04 -9.05
N VAL A 201 5.91 -7.55 -8.75
CA VAL A 201 6.19 -6.12 -8.53
C VAL A 201 7.19 -5.68 -9.59
N TYR A 202 6.75 -4.97 -10.63
CA TYR A 202 7.61 -4.65 -11.77
C TYR A 202 7.30 -3.35 -12.48
N ASP A 203 8.29 -2.82 -13.22
CA ASP A 203 8.19 -1.55 -13.94
C ASP A 203 7.82 -0.37 -13.03
N ASN A 204 8.17 -0.43 -11.74
CA ASN A 204 7.85 0.62 -10.78
C ASN A 204 9.06 1.51 -10.49
N VAL A 205 8.78 2.69 -9.97
CA VAL A 205 9.78 3.61 -9.42
C VAL A 205 9.55 3.75 -7.92
N ALA A 206 10.52 3.32 -7.10
CA ALA A 206 10.55 3.54 -5.65
C ALA A 206 11.73 4.44 -5.29
N THR A 207 11.45 5.70 -4.95
CA THR A 207 12.50 6.70 -4.74
C THR A 207 12.16 7.67 -3.61
N ASN A 208 13.19 8.23 -2.98
CA ASN A 208 13.02 9.20 -1.89
C ASN A 208 12.17 8.69 -0.70
N ASN A 209 11.99 7.38 -0.55
CA ASN A 209 11.38 6.78 0.64
C ASN A 209 12.44 6.53 1.72
N THR A 210 12.07 6.05 2.87
CA THR A 210 13.01 5.50 3.87
C THR A 210 13.50 4.13 3.41
N GLY A 211 12.59 3.24 3.01
CA GLY A 211 12.83 1.99 2.30
C GLY A 211 12.10 1.95 0.96
N GLY A 212 12.73 1.44 -0.10
CA GLY A 212 12.16 1.46 -1.45
C GLY A 212 11.08 0.41 -1.63
N VAL A 213 11.45 -0.87 -1.59
CA VAL A 213 10.55 -2.03 -1.69
C VAL A 213 10.76 -2.93 -0.49
N LEU A 214 9.68 -3.34 0.16
CA LEU A 214 9.70 -4.26 1.30
C LEU A 214 8.90 -5.51 0.96
N VAL A 215 9.47 -6.69 1.26
CA VAL A 215 8.81 -7.98 1.11
C VAL A 215 8.90 -8.69 2.45
N PHE A 216 7.84 -8.61 3.22
CA PHE A 216 7.82 -9.04 4.61
C PHE A 216 6.90 -10.24 4.84
N ASP A 217 7.29 -11.09 5.80
CA ASP A 217 6.39 -11.96 6.53
C ASP A 217 6.53 -11.66 8.02
N LEU A 218 5.41 -11.40 8.69
CA LEU A 218 5.36 -11.00 10.09
C LEU A 218 4.51 -11.97 10.90
N PRO A 219 4.89 -12.22 12.18
CA PRO A 219 4.13 -13.07 13.06
C PRO A 219 2.84 -12.42 13.54
N ASN A 220 1.95 -13.25 14.11
CA ASN A 220 0.71 -12.84 14.77
C ASN A 220 -0.31 -12.14 13.84
N LEU A 221 -0.22 -12.33 12.54
CA LEU A 221 -1.24 -11.96 11.58
C LEU A 221 -2.14 -13.16 11.25
N GLU A 222 -3.32 -12.88 10.73
CA GLU A 222 -4.28 -13.95 10.39
C GLU A 222 -3.78 -14.84 9.27
N ILE A 223 -3.17 -14.24 8.26
CA ILE A 223 -2.52 -14.94 7.14
C ILE A 223 -1.00 -14.77 7.29
N GLN A 224 -0.29 -15.90 7.29
CA GLN A 224 1.16 -15.98 7.43
C GLN A 224 1.74 -16.84 6.30
N GLY A 225 3.06 -16.85 6.17
CA GLY A 225 3.78 -17.62 5.17
C GLY A 225 3.83 -16.91 3.83
N GLY A 226 4.22 -15.65 3.84
CA GLY A 226 4.47 -14.87 2.63
C GLY A 226 5.49 -15.55 1.73
N GLN A 227 5.16 -15.73 0.43
CA GLN A 227 6.03 -16.42 -0.52
C GLN A 227 5.68 -16.16 -1.98
N ALA A 228 6.57 -16.60 -2.87
CA ALA A 228 6.39 -16.57 -4.31
C ALA A 228 6.21 -15.14 -4.86
N THR A 229 7.08 -14.23 -4.42
CA THR A 229 7.10 -12.84 -4.91
C THR A 229 8.23 -12.64 -5.92
N ARG A 230 7.94 -12.04 -7.06
CA ARG A 230 8.92 -11.58 -8.04
C ARG A 230 9.00 -10.06 -8.01
N VAL A 231 10.22 -9.54 -7.85
CA VAL A 231 10.54 -8.10 -7.90
C VAL A 231 11.49 -7.89 -9.08
N PHE A 232 11.01 -7.27 -10.16
CA PHE A 232 11.81 -7.17 -11.37
C PHE A 232 11.56 -5.91 -12.18
N ASN A 233 12.57 -5.49 -12.94
CA ASN A 233 12.54 -4.32 -13.81
C ASN A 233 12.10 -3.02 -13.13
N ASN A 234 12.37 -2.86 -11.82
CA ASN A 234 12.06 -1.65 -11.07
C ASN A 234 13.28 -0.73 -11.00
N GLU A 235 13.02 0.57 -10.85
CA GLU A 235 13.99 1.58 -10.47
C GLU A 235 13.88 1.87 -8.97
N ILE A 236 14.88 1.45 -8.18
CA ILE A 236 14.87 1.53 -6.71
C ILE A 236 16.08 2.36 -6.26
N TYR A 237 15.86 3.65 -5.99
CA TYR A 237 16.98 4.56 -5.79
C TYR A 237 16.71 5.70 -4.83
N ARG A 238 17.80 6.19 -4.19
CA ARG A 238 17.78 7.35 -3.28
C ARG A 238 16.73 7.27 -2.19
N ASN A 239 16.46 6.07 -1.67
CA ASN A 239 15.51 5.88 -0.58
C ASN A 239 16.17 6.27 0.74
N ASN A 240 16.51 7.55 0.89
CA ASN A 240 17.31 8.10 1.98
C ASN A 240 16.53 9.03 2.92
N THR A 241 15.20 9.12 2.78
CA THR A 241 14.37 9.92 3.67
C THR A 241 14.46 9.37 5.09
N GLU A 242 14.67 10.24 6.07
CA GLU A 242 14.70 9.83 7.48
C GLU A 242 13.37 9.15 7.83
N ASN A 243 13.42 8.10 8.64
CA ASN A 243 12.23 7.35 9.00
C ASN A 243 11.32 8.21 9.88
N PHE A 244 10.12 8.43 9.41
CA PHE A 244 9.11 9.24 10.09
C PHE A 244 7.87 8.42 10.51
N ALA A 245 7.98 7.08 10.54
CA ALA A 245 6.90 6.23 11.03
C ALA A 245 6.52 6.61 12.48
N PRO A 246 5.25 6.50 12.85
CA PRO A 246 4.81 6.68 14.23
C PRO A 246 5.53 5.72 15.19
N GLU A 247 5.72 6.16 16.43
CA GLU A 247 6.37 5.34 17.46
C GLU A 247 5.60 4.01 17.65
N GLY A 248 6.35 2.90 17.60
CA GLY A 248 5.79 1.55 17.76
C GLY A 248 5.40 0.86 16.46
N ALA A 249 5.37 1.55 15.33
CA ALA A 249 5.18 0.91 14.03
C ALA A 249 6.36 -0.02 13.69
N ILE A 250 6.08 -1.19 13.12
CA ILE A 250 7.12 -2.16 12.74
C ILE A 250 8.05 -1.57 11.69
N VAL A 251 7.49 -0.88 10.71
CA VAL A 251 8.22 -0.20 9.64
C VAL A 251 9.15 0.90 10.17
N GLY A 252 8.91 1.41 11.39
CA GLY A 252 9.81 2.31 12.10
C GLY A 252 11.23 1.74 12.34
N ASN A 253 11.41 0.42 12.20
CA ASN A 253 12.71 -0.25 12.29
C ASN A 253 13.44 -0.33 10.93
N VAL A 254 12.83 0.09 9.83
CA VAL A 254 13.47 0.13 8.51
C VAL A 254 14.50 1.25 8.49
N PRO A 255 15.79 0.94 8.25
CA PRO A 255 16.82 1.97 8.23
C PRO A 255 16.69 2.86 7.00
N PRO A 256 16.80 4.18 7.14
CA PRO A 256 16.90 5.08 5.99
C PRO A 256 18.03 4.66 5.04
N GLY A 257 17.77 4.71 3.75
CA GLY A 257 18.75 4.32 2.73
C GLY A 257 18.68 2.85 2.32
N THR A 258 17.59 2.18 2.64
CA THR A 258 17.38 0.78 2.23
C THR A 258 16.66 0.73 0.89
N GLY A 259 17.26 0.07 -0.12
CA GLY A 259 16.64 -0.10 -1.43
C GLY A 259 15.55 -1.15 -1.41
N LEU A 260 15.91 -2.42 -1.31
CA LEU A 260 14.99 -3.54 -1.15
C LEU A 260 15.32 -4.29 0.15
N LEU A 261 14.27 -4.64 0.90
CA LEU A 261 14.38 -5.42 2.12
C LEU A 261 13.46 -6.64 2.07
N ILE A 262 14.05 -7.82 2.22
CA ILE A 262 13.34 -9.08 2.37
C ILE A 262 13.45 -9.52 3.82
N LEU A 263 12.32 -9.73 4.49
CA LEU A 263 12.26 -10.16 5.89
C LEU A 263 11.39 -11.41 6.03
N ALA A 264 12.00 -12.53 6.38
CA ALA A 264 11.31 -13.79 6.71
C ALA A 264 10.30 -14.26 5.64
N ASN A 265 10.51 -13.94 4.38
CA ASN A 265 9.62 -14.28 3.27
C ASN A 265 10.34 -15.23 2.31
N ASP A 266 9.63 -16.20 1.73
CA ASP A 266 10.20 -17.32 0.99
C ASP A 266 9.97 -17.25 -0.51
N ASN A 267 10.79 -18.00 -1.27
CA ASN A 267 10.65 -18.11 -2.72
C ASN A 267 10.58 -16.75 -3.42
N ILE A 268 11.57 -15.91 -3.18
CA ILE A 268 11.64 -14.57 -3.77
C ILE A 268 12.60 -14.56 -4.95
N GLU A 269 12.15 -14.03 -6.07
CA GLU A 269 12.99 -13.82 -7.25
C GLU A 269 13.17 -12.31 -7.50
N VAL A 270 14.42 -11.82 -7.47
CA VAL A 270 14.79 -10.42 -7.66
C VAL A 270 15.68 -10.30 -8.88
N PHE A 271 15.20 -9.70 -9.97
CA PHE A 271 15.94 -9.68 -11.23
C PHE A 271 15.66 -8.44 -12.10
N GLU A 272 16.61 -8.09 -12.94
CA GLU A 272 16.50 -6.97 -13.89
C GLU A 272 16.16 -5.61 -13.26
N ASN A 273 16.32 -5.45 -11.93
CA ASN A 273 16.12 -4.17 -11.27
C ASN A 273 17.36 -3.29 -11.39
N GLN A 274 17.15 -1.99 -11.31
CA GLN A 274 18.19 -0.99 -11.19
C GLN A 274 18.19 -0.41 -9.78
N PHE A 275 19.33 -0.57 -9.08
CA PHE A 275 19.53 -0.03 -7.74
C PHE A 275 20.63 1.02 -7.74
N TRP A 276 20.37 2.22 -7.22
CA TRP A 276 21.45 3.21 -7.04
C TRP A 276 21.20 4.19 -5.92
N ASP A 277 22.28 4.64 -5.32
CA ASP A 277 22.31 5.71 -4.32
C ASP A 277 21.44 5.45 -3.07
N ASN A 278 21.13 4.20 -2.72
CA ASN A 278 20.52 3.85 -1.44
C ASN A 278 21.62 3.83 -0.37
N GLY A 279 21.60 4.80 0.54
CA GLY A 279 22.75 5.10 1.41
C GLY A 279 23.10 4.00 2.40
N ASN A 280 22.14 3.24 2.90
CA ASN A 280 22.34 2.12 3.82
C ASN A 280 22.77 0.83 3.10
N VAL A 281 21.95 0.36 2.17
CA VAL A 281 22.17 -0.85 1.41
C VAL A 281 21.22 -0.93 0.20
N ASN A 282 21.67 -1.45 -0.93
CA ASN A 282 20.80 -1.63 -2.08
C ASN A 282 19.81 -2.80 -1.91
N LEU A 283 20.26 -3.94 -1.38
CA LEU A 283 19.41 -5.10 -1.11
C LEU A 283 19.84 -5.77 0.20
N MET A 284 18.88 -5.97 1.11
CA MET A 284 19.09 -6.62 2.38
C MET A 284 18.10 -7.76 2.59
N ILE A 285 18.59 -8.90 3.11
CA ILE A 285 17.81 -10.09 3.41
C ILE A 285 18.10 -10.48 4.83
N TYR A 286 17.09 -10.60 5.68
CA TYR A 286 17.33 -11.14 7.00
C TYR A 286 16.12 -11.79 7.67
N SER A 287 16.41 -12.64 8.65
CA SER A 287 15.45 -13.31 9.50
C SER A 287 14.77 -12.31 10.43
N TYR A 288 13.52 -12.56 10.76
CA TYR A 288 12.81 -11.83 11.81
C TYR A 288 13.55 -11.86 13.15
N THR A 289 14.28 -12.96 13.43
CA THR A 289 15.06 -13.12 14.68
C THR A 289 16.40 -12.39 14.68
N LEU A 290 16.82 -11.80 13.55
CA LEU A 290 18.06 -11.04 13.51
C LEU A 290 17.98 -9.84 14.48
N GLY A 291 19.02 -9.69 15.28
CA GLY A 291 19.06 -8.66 16.33
C GLY A 291 18.37 -9.05 17.64
N GLY A 292 17.96 -10.32 17.79
CA GLY A 292 17.51 -10.90 19.06
C GLY A 292 16.01 -10.79 19.31
N ARG A 293 15.19 -10.59 18.27
CA ARG A 293 13.73 -10.70 18.39
C ARG A 293 13.36 -12.15 18.69
N THR A 294 12.37 -12.33 19.56
CA THR A 294 11.80 -13.65 19.87
C THR A 294 10.55 -13.88 19.04
N VAL A 295 10.34 -15.14 18.65
CA VAL A 295 9.11 -15.61 18.00
C VAL A 295 8.32 -16.38 19.04
N GLU A 296 7.10 -15.94 19.31
CA GLU A 296 6.17 -16.59 20.25
C GLU A 296 5.18 -17.50 19.51
N ASP A 297 4.88 -17.21 18.24
CA ASP A 297 4.00 -18.01 17.39
C ASP A 297 4.75 -19.25 16.88
N PRO A 298 4.33 -20.47 17.27
CA PRO A 298 5.00 -21.70 16.85
C PRO A 298 4.78 -22.07 15.38
N ASN A 299 3.84 -21.40 14.69
CA ASN A 299 3.54 -21.66 13.29
C ASN A 299 4.27 -20.69 12.35
N TYR A 300 4.91 -19.65 12.88
CA TYR A 300 5.61 -18.66 12.11
C TYR A 300 7.04 -19.10 11.76
N ASP A 301 7.38 -19.06 10.47
CA ASP A 301 8.75 -19.23 10.01
C ASP A 301 9.47 -17.87 9.98
N PRO A 302 10.47 -17.66 10.84
CA PRO A 302 11.19 -16.38 10.89
C PRO A 302 12.33 -16.25 9.86
N PHE A 303 12.57 -17.25 9.01
CA PHE A 303 13.73 -17.30 8.14
C PHE A 303 13.36 -17.09 6.68
N PRO A 304 14.08 -16.21 5.94
CA PRO A 304 13.90 -16.07 4.52
C PRO A 304 14.62 -17.22 3.80
N GLU A 305 13.94 -17.95 2.94
CA GLU A 305 14.49 -19.11 2.23
C GLU A 305 14.22 -19.05 0.71
N GLN A 306 15.07 -19.70 -0.07
CA GLN A 306 14.96 -19.79 -1.53
C GLN A 306 14.92 -18.41 -2.22
N ILE A 307 15.84 -17.53 -1.82
CA ILE A 307 15.94 -16.19 -2.40
C ILE A 307 16.87 -16.21 -3.60
N TYR A 308 16.37 -15.84 -4.78
CA TYR A 308 17.13 -15.84 -6.02
C TYR A 308 17.33 -14.42 -6.57
N ILE A 309 18.57 -13.93 -6.56
CA ILE A 309 18.95 -12.58 -6.98
C ILE A 309 19.84 -12.71 -8.21
N HIS A 310 19.43 -12.19 -9.36
CA HIS A 310 20.20 -12.28 -10.59
C HIS A 310 19.90 -11.14 -11.57
N ASP A 311 20.78 -10.89 -12.50
CA ASP A 311 20.62 -9.93 -13.60
C ASP A 311 20.26 -8.48 -13.17
N ASN A 312 20.49 -8.11 -11.90
CA ASN A 312 20.27 -6.75 -11.41
C ASN A 312 21.47 -5.84 -11.71
N ASP A 313 21.19 -4.56 -11.90
CA ASP A 313 22.20 -3.51 -12.07
C ASP A 313 22.34 -2.71 -10.77
N PHE A 314 23.51 -2.74 -10.15
CA PHE A 314 23.81 -2.04 -8.91
C PHE A 314 24.83 -0.93 -9.19
N ARG A 315 24.44 0.32 -8.93
CA ARG A 315 25.28 1.52 -9.13
C ARG A 315 25.37 2.35 -7.87
N GLY A 316 26.53 2.41 -7.24
CA GLY A 316 26.67 3.15 -5.99
C GLY A 316 25.84 2.55 -4.85
N GLY A 317 25.64 3.34 -3.80
CA GLY A 317 24.92 2.93 -2.59
C GLY A 317 25.86 2.48 -1.47
N GLY A 318 25.27 2.16 -0.29
CA GLY A 318 26.00 1.71 0.88
C GLY A 318 26.96 2.74 1.51
N THR A 319 26.83 4.02 1.16
CA THR A 319 27.77 5.09 1.53
C THR A 319 27.51 5.68 2.92
N SER A 320 26.33 5.43 3.47
CA SER A 320 25.88 5.98 4.74
C SER A 320 25.01 4.94 5.48
N PRO A 321 25.61 3.86 5.98
CA PRO A 321 24.87 2.81 6.66
C PRO A 321 24.14 3.33 7.89
N ARG A 322 22.91 2.93 8.07
CA ARG A 322 22.03 3.29 9.18
C ARG A 322 21.57 2.09 10.00
N HIS A 323 21.63 0.91 9.43
CA HIS A 323 21.37 -0.32 10.18
C HIS A 323 22.48 -0.57 11.22
N ARG A 324 22.12 -0.82 12.48
CA ARG A 324 23.07 -0.89 13.61
C ARG A 324 24.26 -1.83 13.33
N LEU A 325 24.03 -3.01 12.76
CA LEU A 325 25.09 -3.96 12.46
C LEU A 325 25.98 -3.46 11.32
N LEU A 326 25.38 -2.83 10.30
CA LEU A 326 26.14 -2.26 9.18
C LEU A 326 26.97 -1.03 9.61
N MET A 327 26.46 -0.20 10.52
CA MET A 327 27.25 0.89 11.12
C MET A 327 28.47 0.37 11.86
N ALA A 328 28.27 -0.62 12.74
CA ALA A 328 29.36 -1.22 13.51
C ALA A 328 30.37 -1.92 12.60
N TRP A 329 29.93 -2.59 11.56
CA TRP A 329 30.79 -3.19 10.55
C TRP A 329 31.56 -2.12 9.75
N HIS A 330 30.89 -1.07 9.30
CA HIS A 330 31.49 0.01 8.51
C HIS A 330 32.59 0.75 9.27
N GLU A 331 32.44 0.97 10.57
CA GLU A 331 33.49 1.55 11.41
C GLU A 331 34.80 0.73 11.38
N ILE A 332 34.70 -0.58 11.21
CA ILE A 332 35.84 -1.49 11.15
C ILE A 332 36.37 -1.61 9.72
N ALA A 333 35.48 -1.86 8.77
CA ALA A 333 35.83 -2.16 7.39
C ALA A 333 36.26 -0.93 6.59
N GLN A 334 35.76 0.27 6.94
CA GLN A 334 36.06 1.56 6.29
C GLN A 334 35.80 1.55 4.77
N VAL A 335 34.79 0.79 4.35
CA VAL A 335 34.34 0.69 2.95
C VAL A 335 32.82 0.79 2.88
N ASN A 336 32.27 1.10 1.71
CA ASN A 336 30.82 1.15 1.49
C ASN A 336 30.18 -0.24 1.74
N THR A 337 28.94 -0.23 2.23
CA THR A 337 28.17 -1.46 2.39
C THR A 337 28.07 -2.17 1.03
N PRO A 338 28.34 -3.47 0.96
CA PRO A 338 28.13 -4.27 -0.24
C PRO A 338 26.68 -4.18 -0.75
N ASN A 339 26.49 -4.38 -2.06
CA ASN A 339 25.17 -4.24 -2.70
C ASN A 339 24.13 -5.19 -2.13
N VAL A 340 24.54 -6.42 -1.83
CA VAL A 340 23.69 -7.44 -1.22
C VAL A 340 24.21 -7.80 0.16
N VAL A 341 23.35 -7.66 1.17
CA VAL A 341 23.64 -8.03 2.55
C VAL A 341 22.65 -9.11 2.99
N TRP A 342 23.19 -10.24 3.46
CA TRP A 342 22.40 -11.29 4.07
C TRP A 342 22.68 -11.38 5.57
N GLY A 343 21.61 -11.48 6.38
CA GLY A 343 21.71 -11.63 7.83
C GLY A 343 22.41 -12.91 8.28
N GLY A 344 22.44 -13.95 7.44
CA GLY A 344 23.17 -15.17 7.70
C GLY A 344 22.49 -16.15 8.64
N LEU A 345 21.17 -16.04 8.82
CA LEU A 345 20.35 -17.00 9.58
C LEU A 345 19.43 -17.75 8.64
N SER A 346 19.34 -19.06 8.81
CA SER A 346 18.42 -19.97 8.13
C SER A 346 17.92 -21.03 9.11
N ALA A 347 16.81 -21.70 8.81
CA ALA A 347 16.24 -22.75 9.67
C ALA A 347 17.16 -23.96 9.75
N ASP A 348 17.84 -24.32 8.65
CA ASP A 348 18.78 -25.43 8.56
C ASP A 348 19.99 -25.03 7.70
N GLU A 349 21.11 -24.73 8.32
CA GLU A 349 22.35 -24.38 7.65
C GLU A 349 22.93 -25.51 6.78
N SER A 350 22.51 -26.76 7.00
CA SER A 350 22.93 -27.92 6.23
C SER A 350 22.16 -28.13 4.93
N ASP A 351 20.97 -27.50 4.81
CA ASP A 351 20.11 -27.59 3.62
C ASP A 351 20.46 -26.48 2.62
N SER A 352 21.28 -26.82 1.64
CA SER A 352 21.68 -25.89 0.58
C SER A 352 20.53 -25.43 -0.33
N SER A 353 19.36 -26.07 -0.30
CA SER A 353 18.18 -25.64 -1.05
C SER A 353 17.50 -24.40 -0.44
N ARG A 354 17.78 -24.11 0.81
CA ARG A 354 17.24 -22.98 1.58
C ARG A 354 18.10 -21.72 1.52
N ILE A 355 19.00 -21.66 0.55
CA ILE A 355 20.06 -20.64 0.48
C ILE A 355 19.63 -19.41 -0.32
N VAL A 356 20.31 -18.29 -0.07
CA VAL A 356 20.32 -17.13 -0.95
C VAL A 356 21.23 -17.42 -2.14
N CYS A 357 20.69 -17.40 -3.36
CA CYS A 357 21.41 -17.58 -4.62
C CYS A 357 21.60 -16.22 -5.32
N LEU A 358 22.83 -15.91 -5.73
CA LEU A 358 23.22 -14.67 -6.42
C LEU A 358 23.35 -14.86 -7.94
N GLY A 359 22.78 -15.94 -8.49
CA GLY A 359 23.02 -16.31 -9.88
C GLY A 359 24.51 -16.60 -10.15
N GLN A 360 24.89 -16.56 -11.40
CA GLN A 360 26.30 -16.72 -11.82
C GLN A 360 26.94 -15.33 -12.03
N ASN A 361 26.78 -14.41 -11.09
CA ASN A 361 27.32 -13.06 -11.17
C ASN A 361 28.41 -12.81 -10.11
N PRO A 362 29.69 -13.12 -10.41
CA PRO A 362 30.80 -12.95 -9.46
C PRO A 362 31.11 -11.46 -9.16
N SER A 363 30.52 -10.51 -9.89
CA SER A 363 30.78 -9.08 -9.70
C SER A 363 29.85 -8.41 -8.66
N VAL A 364 28.81 -9.10 -8.19
CA VAL A 364 27.93 -8.59 -7.13
C VAL A 364 28.68 -8.58 -5.80
N SER A 365 28.84 -7.41 -5.19
CA SER A 365 29.42 -7.31 -3.86
C SER A 365 28.44 -7.86 -2.82
N PHE A 366 28.94 -8.75 -1.96
CA PHE A 366 28.13 -9.51 -1.02
C PHE A 366 28.72 -9.46 0.40
N LEU A 367 27.85 -9.44 1.39
CA LEU A 367 28.18 -9.51 2.81
C LEU A 367 27.21 -10.45 3.53
N ASN A 368 27.73 -11.50 4.14
CA ASN A 368 27.00 -12.35 5.07
C ASN A 368 27.35 -11.95 6.51
N LEU A 369 26.35 -11.53 7.28
CA LEU A 369 26.50 -11.10 8.67
C LEU A 369 26.60 -12.24 9.70
N LYS A 370 26.45 -13.51 9.26
CA LYS A 370 26.56 -14.71 10.10
C LYS A 370 25.77 -14.63 11.41
N GLY A 371 24.51 -14.17 11.34
CA GLY A 371 23.64 -13.99 12.49
C GLY A 371 23.85 -12.69 13.25
N GLY A 372 24.77 -11.83 12.82
CA GLY A 372 24.93 -10.49 13.36
C GLY A 372 25.42 -10.41 14.80
N LEU A 373 26.05 -11.46 15.34
CA LEU A 373 26.53 -11.49 16.72
C LEU A 373 27.78 -10.64 16.93
N SER A 374 28.58 -10.48 15.87
CA SER A 374 29.82 -9.69 15.92
C SER A 374 30.10 -9.03 14.58
N PRO A 375 30.43 -7.74 14.52
CA PRO A 375 30.80 -7.07 13.28
C PRO A 375 32.13 -7.56 12.70
N ASN A 376 32.92 -8.32 13.46
CA ASN A 376 34.16 -8.94 13.02
C ASN A 376 33.96 -10.36 12.47
N ASP A 377 32.83 -10.99 12.73
CA ASP A 377 32.51 -12.33 12.25
C ASP A 377 31.55 -12.26 11.07
N VAL A 378 32.05 -11.81 9.94
CA VAL A 378 31.32 -11.68 8.69
C VAL A 378 32.03 -12.44 7.57
N SER A 379 31.35 -12.69 6.46
CA SER A 379 31.94 -13.29 5.28
C SER A 379 31.63 -12.48 4.02
N TYR A 380 32.65 -12.30 3.19
CA TYR A 380 32.52 -11.74 1.84
C TYR A 380 32.53 -12.83 0.77
N ASP A 381 32.59 -14.09 1.20
CA ASP A 381 32.63 -15.22 0.28
C ASP A 381 31.25 -15.43 -0.35
N SER A 382 31.12 -15.04 -1.60
CA SER A 382 29.92 -15.25 -2.39
C SER A 382 29.89 -16.61 -3.11
N ALA A 383 31.01 -17.38 -3.10
CA ALA A 383 31.10 -18.64 -3.85
C ALA A 383 30.01 -19.66 -3.46
N PRO A 384 29.64 -19.85 -2.17
CA PRO A 384 28.55 -20.74 -1.80
C PRO A 384 27.17 -20.27 -2.31
N HIS A 385 27.06 -19.00 -2.66
CA HIS A 385 25.83 -18.33 -3.11
C HIS A 385 25.73 -18.19 -4.64
N GLN A 386 26.75 -18.64 -5.38
CA GLN A 386 26.74 -18.68 -6.85
C GLN A 386 25.96 -19.91 -7.35
N CYS A 387 24.68 -19.93 -7.10
CA CYS A 387 23.76 -20.98 -7.48
C CYS A 387 22.63 -20.42 -8.33
N VAL A 388 21.83 -21.29 -8.89
CA VAL A 388 20.65 -20.96 -9.70
C VAL A 388 19.46 -21.71 -9.11
N LEU A 389 18.40 -21.00 -8.81
CA LEU A 389 17.10 -21.57 -8.42
C LEU A 389 16.17 -21.61 -9.64
N PRO A 390 15.13 -22.45 -9.60
CA PRO A 390 14.06 -22.38 -10.59
C PRO A 390 13.42 -21.00 -10.64
N ARG A 391 13.14 -20.51 -11.86
CA ARG A 391 12.40 -19.25 -12.04
C ARG A 391 10.96 -19.42 -11.56
N LEU A 392 10.44 -18.42 -10.90
CA LEU A 392 9.02 -18.37 -10.53
C LEU A 392 8.14 -18.13 -11.78
N ALA A 393 6.96 -18.72 -11.80
CA ALA A 393 6.01 -18.49 -12.88
C ALA A 393 5.46 -17.05 -12.82
N PRO A 394 5.19 -16.40 -13.95
CA PRO A 394 4.46 -15.13 -13.99
C PRO A 394 3.10 -15.25 -13.33
N ILE A 395 2.66 -14.17 -12.70
CA ILE A 395 1.31 -14.09 -12.16
C ILE A 395 0.36 -13.71 -13.29
N GLU A 396 -0.65 -14.53 -13.48
CA GLU A 396 -1.78 -14.26 -14.36
C GLU A 396 -2.99 -13.94 -13.49
N LEU A 397 -3.59 -12.78 -13.70
CA LEU A 397 -4.81 -12.39 -13.00
C LEU A 397 -6.02 -12.96 -13.72
N ASP A 398 -6.99 -13.42 -12.96
CA ASP A 398 -8.24 -13.90 -13.50
C ASP A 398 -9.01 -12.73 -14.13
N SER A 399 -9.61 -12.96 -15.29
CA SER A 399 -10.49 -11.96 -15.90
C SER A 399 -11.81 -11.90 -15.12
N PRO A 400 -12.38 -10.72 -14.85
CA PRO A 400 -13.68 -10.63 -14.23
C PRO A 400 -14.72 -11.42 -15.05
N GLY A 401 -15.27 -12.49 -14.49
CA GLY A 401 -16.33 -13.29 -15.12
C GLY A 401 -15.91 -14.66 -15.67
N ASP A 402 -14.73 -15.17 -15.33
CA ASP A 402 -14.28 -16.52 -15.71
C ASP A 402 -14.72 -17.64 -14.73
N ASP A 403 -15.62 -17.36 -13.77
CA ASP A 403 -16.21 -18.31 -12.82
C ASP A 403 -17.61 -18.80 -13.27
#